data_4deb044d519ac126f7c07ea265e661ed
#
_entry.id   4deb044d519ac126f7c07ea265e661ed
#
_cell.length_a   1.000
_cell.length_b   1.000
_cell.length_c   1.000
_cell.angle_alpha   90.00
_cell.angle_beta   90.00
_cell.angle_gamma   90.00
#
_symmetry.space_group_name_H-M   'P 1'
#
loop_
_entity.id
_entity.type
_entity.pdbx_description
1 polymer ?
#
loop_
_entity_poly.entity_id
_entity_poly.type
_entity_poly.pdbx_seq_one_letter_code
_entity_poly.pdbx_strand_id
1 'polypeptide(L)'
;SITDREYTVKRLETFLDTVPDRKCKVYLVHGDLTPGQLTTLYTHPTMKALINIGHGEGYGLPLFEAAYNGLPLITVTWSGQLDFITKPNKKGKAVPRIAKVDYDIKPVQKEAVWPGVIQEDSMWAFVREASFKRVLGEVLEKETHYTKEAETLKNHILENFTEGKQYGEFVQLVYGKEAKRIDVVDLPKISLITSVYEATEHIEQLMEDTINQTIFDEKCEWIILNVNKTGDDFEEEVILKYAQKYPNIRYKRLKTDPGVYGVWNKAIKMSTGEFISNINCDDRRAPDALRKQAETLMAHEEVSLVYNDSYIAKEPNTTWDMAASPDTTRYNFDAFSVESMLRSNLPHNNPMWKRSLHDNHGLFDPKYKSAGDW
;
A
#
# COMPACT_ATOMS: atom_id res chain seq x y z
N SER A 1 -4.98 13.45 -23.04
CA SER A 1 -4.73 14.83 -23.53
C SER A 1 -5.95 15.36 -24.27
N ILE A 2 -6.05 16.67 -24.50
CA ILE A 2 -7.15 17.27 -25.30
C ILE A 2 -7.14 16.69 -26.72
N THR A 3 -5.97 16.51 -27.29
CA THR A 3 -5.78 15.94 -28.63
C THR A 3 -6.31 14.49 -28.74
N ASP A 4 -6.12 13.69 -27.71
CA ASP A 4 -6.63 12.31 -27.69
C ASP A 4 -8.16 12.29 -27.61
N ARG A 5 -8.76 13.26 -26.90
CA ARG A 5 -10.20 13.40 -26.80
C ARG A 5 -10.83 13.73 -28.18
N GLU A 6 -10.29 14.71 -28.87
CA GLU A 6 -10.79 15.10 -30.20
C GLU A 6 -10.69 13.96 -31.21
N TYR A 7 -9.54 13.25 -31.20
CA TYR A 7 -9.35 12.08 -32.04
C TYR A 7 -10.37 10.98 -31.73
N THR A 8 -10.59 10.69 -30.44
CA THR A 8 -11.55 9.68 -29.99
C THR A 8 -12.98 10.04 -30.35
N VAL A 9 -13.37 11.30 -30.13
CA VAL A 9 -14.70 11.82 -30.55
C VAL A 9 -14.91 11.62 -32.03
N LYS A 10 -13.97 12.08 -32.88
CA LYS A 10 -14.05 11.96 -34.31
C LYS A 10 -14.19 10.51 -34.81
N ARG A 11 -13.41 9.61 -34.23
CA ARG A 11 -13.52 8.16 -34.54
C ARG A 11 -14.88 7.60 -34.17
N LEU A 12 -15.37 7.96 -32.96
CA LEU A 12 -16.66 7.50 -32.46
C LEU A 12 -17.80 8.02 -33.37
N GLU A 13 -17.78 9.30 -33.72
CA GLU A 13 -18.76 9.91 -34.63
C GLU A 13 -18.76 9.19 -35.98
N THR A 14 -17.57 9.03 -36.59
CA THR A 14 -17.44 8.31 -37.88
C THR A 14 -18.03 6.89 -37.78
N PHE A 15 -17.81 6.19 -36.69
CA PHE A 15 -18.41 4.85 -36.50
C PHE A 15 -19.93 4.93 -36.33
N LEU A 16 -20.42 5.87 -35.49
CA LEU A 16 -21.86 6.03 -35.24
C LEU A 16 -22.64 6.42 -36.48
N ASP A 17 -22.04 7.14 -37.42
CA ASP A 17 -22.62 7.51 -38.72
C ASP A 17 -22.84 6.29 -39.61
N THR A 18 -22.11 5.19 -39.43
CA THR A 18 -22.33 3.93 -40.13
C THR A 18 -23.58 3.18 -39.64
N VAL A 19 -24.17 3.60 -38.49
CA VAL A 19 -25.33 2.95 -37.87
C VAL A 19 -26.41 4.00 -37.55
N PRO A 20 -26.98 4.68 -38.57
CA PRO A 20 -27.88 5.82 -38.36
C PRO A 20 -29.18 5.43 -37.63
N ASP A 21 -29.65 4.20 -37.81
CA ASP A 21 -30.90 3.70 -37.24
C ASP A 21 -30.73 3.15 -35.78
N ARG A 22 -29.57 3.37 -35.15
CA ARG A 22 -29.36 2.90 -33.79
C ARG A 22 -30.37 3.51 -32.81
N LYS A 23 -30.90 2.69 -31.90
CA LYS A 23 -31.86 3.15 -30.89
C LYS A 23 -31.20 3.47 -29.54
N CYS A 24 -29.95 3.03 -29.34
CA CYS A 24 -29.23 3.31 -28.11
C CYS A 24 -28.53 4.69 -28.16
N LYS A 25 -28.45 5.34 -27.00
CA LYS A 25 -27.60 6.53 -26.81
C LYS A 25 -26.19 6.09 -26.48
N VAL A 26 -25.22 6.80 -27.00
CA VAL A 26 -23.80 6.58 -26.71
C VAL A 26 -23.26 7.83 -26.05
N TYR A 27 -22.56 7.65 -24.91
CA TYR A 27 -21.92 8.72 -24.16
C TYR A 27 -20.44 8.43 -24.06
N LEU A 28 -19.60 9.42 -24.31
CA LEU A 28 -18.17 9.36 -24.10
C LEU A 28 -17.82 10.03 -22.77
N VAL A 29 -17.29 9.26 -21.82
CA VAL A 29 -16.61 9.79 -20.64
C VAL A 29 -15.11 9.74 -20.93
N HIS A 30 -14.46 10.89 -20.96
CA HIS A 30 -13.05 11.02 -21.29
C HIS A 30 -12.37 11.95 -20.29
N GLY A 31 -11.28 11.51 -19.69
CA GLY A 31 -10.49 12.23 -18.70
C GLY A 31 -10.08 11.30 -17.54
N ASP A 32 -9.32 11.86 -16.61
CA ASP A 32 -8.89 11.13 -15.44
C ASP A 32 -10.00 11.14 -14.39
N LEU A 33 -10.40 9.95 -13.96
CA LEU A 33 -11.37 9.78 -12.89
C LEU A 33 -10.62 9.36 -11.61
N THR A 34 -10.98 9.99 -10.50
CA THR A 34 -10.50 9.55 -9.19
C THR A 34 -11.05 8.15 -8.85
N PRO A 35 -10.40 7.38 -7.95
CA PRO A 35 -10.94 6.08 -7.50
C PRO A 35 -12.37 6.16 -6.99
N GLY A 36 -12.74 7.22 -6.27
CA GLY A 36 -14.11 7.44 -5.79
C GLY A 36 -15.12 7.67 -6.92
N GLN A 37 -14.73 8.40 -7.98
CA GLN A 37 -15.56 8.62 -9.17
C GLN A 37 -15.75 7.32 -9.96
N LEU A 38 -14.70 6.51 -10.11
CA LEU A 38 -14.78 5.18 -10.73
C LEU A 38 -15.71 4.25 -9.93
N THR A 39 -15.55 4.19 -8.60
CA THR A 39 -16.45 3.44 -7.73
C THR A 39 -17.89 3.88 -7.90
N THR A 40 -18.15 5.20 -7.92
CA THR A 40 -19.50 5.75 -8.13
C THR A 40 -20.07 5.33 -9.50
N LEU A 41 -19.25 5.33 -10.53
CA LEU A 41 -19.64 4.86 -11.87
C LEU A 41 -20.03 3.37 -11.85
N TYR A 42 -19.17 2.50 -11.31
CA TYR A 42 -19.41 1.05 -11.27
C TYR A 42 -20.60 0.65 -10.37
N THR A 43 -20.87 1.40 -9.32
CA THR A 43 -21.97 1.12 -8.39
C THR A 43 -23.27 1.88 -8.71
N HIS A 44 -23.28 2.67 -9.79
CA HIS A 44 -24.48 3.45 -10.15
C HIS A 44 -25.67 2.52 -10.49
N PRO A 45 -26.88 2.76 -9.94
CA PRO A 45 -28.02 1.85 -10.09
C PRO A 45 -28.45 1.58 -11.53
N THR A 46 -28.15 2.49 -12.47
CA THR A 46 -28.47 2.32 -13.89
C THR A 46 -27.43 1.53 -14.66
N MET A 47 -26.24 1.31 -14.08
CA MET A 47 -25.23 0.44 -14.69
C MET A 47 -25.63 -1.01 -14.53
N LYS A 48 -25.75 -1.73 -15.65
CA LYS A 48 -26.19 -3.13 -15.66
C LYS A 48 -25.06 -4.12 -15.87
N ALA A 49 -24.04 -3.73 -16.61
CA ALA A 49 -22.86 -4.55 -16.84
C ALA A 49 -21.70 -3.70 -17.38
N LEU A 50 -20.47 -4.16 -17.14
CA LEU A 50 -19.29 -3.75 -17.91
C LEU A 50 -19.09 -4.71 -19.07
N ILE A 51 -18.89 -4.17 -20.27
CA ILE A 51 -18.58 -4.94 -21.49
C ILE A 51 -17.11 -4.75 -21.83
N ASN A 52 -16.35 -5.82 -21.83
CA ASN A 52 -15.00 -5.86 -22.38
C ASN A 52 -14.86 -7.11 -23.25
N ILE A 53 -14.87 -6.90 -24.57
CA ILE A 53 -14.75 -7.94 -25.60
C ILE A 53 -13.46 -7.75 -26.41
N GLY A 54 -12.45 -7.20 -25.81
CA GLY A 54 -11.11 -7.04 -26.38
C GLY A 54 -10.45 -8.38 -26.72
N HIS A 55 -9.40 -8.30 -27.52
CA HIS A 55 -8.67 -9.47 -28.00
C HIS A 55 -7.83 -10.18 -26.93
N GLY A 56 -7.57 -9.54 -25.81
CA GLY A 56 -6.83 -10.04 -24.66
C GLY A 56 -6.48 -8.88 -23.72
N GLU A 57 -6.27 -9.20 -22.48
CA GLU A 57 -5.90 -8.27 -21.43
C GLU A 57 -4.65 -8.78 -20.70
N GLY A 58 -3.72 -7.91 -20.33
CA GLY A 58 -2.59 -8.29 -19.49
C GLY A 58 -3.07 -8.81 -18.14
N TYR A 59 -3.92 -8.04 -17.47
CA TYR A 59 -4.64 -8.43 -16.26
C TYR A 59 -6.13 -8.11 -16.34
N GLY A 60 -6.48 -6.97 -16.95
CA GLY A 60 -7.86 -6.49 -17.09
C GLY A 60 -8.32 -5.66 -15.90
N LEU A 61 -7.54 -4.64 -15.52
CA LEU A 61 -7.86 -3.77 -14.38
C LEU A 61 -9.29 -3.23 -14.40
N PRO A 62 -9.86 -2.72 -15.52
CA PRO A 62 -11.25 -2.26 -15.54
C PRO A 62 -12.25 -3.39 -15.22
N LEU A 63 -11.98 -4.62 -15.66
CA LEU A 63 -12.79 -5.80 -15.32
C LEU A 63 -12.68 -6.13 -13.84
N PHE A 64 -11.47 -6.08 -13.28
CA PHE A 64 -11.24 -6.32 -11.86
C PHE A 64 -11.95 -5.30 -10.98
N GLU A 65 -11.83 -4.02 -11.29
CA GLU A 65 -12.47 -2.91 -10.57
C GLU A 65 -14.00 -3.02 -10.61
N ALA A 66 -14.57 -3.33 -11.77
CA ALA A 66 -16.01 -3.54 -11.92
C ALA A 66 -16.49 -4.75 -11.11
N ALA A 67 -15.75 -5.87 -11.15
CA ALA A 67 -16.04 -7.07 -10.38
C ALA A 67 -15.92 -6.83 -8.86
N TYR A 68 -14.89 -6.10 -8.43
CA TYR A 68 -14.71 -5.67 -7.04
C TYR A 68 -15.90 -4.87 -6.52
N ASN A 69 -16.51 -4.06 -7.38
CA ASN A 69 -17.70 -3.27 -7.06
C ASN A 69 -19.02 -4.04 -7.26
N GLY A 70 -18.97 -5.30 -7.71
CA GLY A 70 -20.15 -6.14 -7.88
C GLY A 70 -20.95 -5.87 -9.16
N LEU A 71 -20.34 -5.24 -10.17
CA LEU A 71 -20.96 -5.03 -11.46
C LEU A 71 -20.83 -6.29 -12.34
N PRO A 72 -21.91 -6.80 -12.96
CA PRO A 72 -21.84 -7.91 -13.89
C PRO A 72 -20.87 -7.65 -15.06
N LEU A 73 -20.11 -8.66 -15.44
CA LEU A 73 -19.15 -8.59 -16.54
C LEU A 73 -19.64 -9.35 -17.76
N ILE A 74 -19.58 -8.74 -18.95
CA ILE A 74 -19.75 -9.38 -20.25
C ILE A 74 -18.38 -9.42 -20.92
N THR A 75 -17.73 -10.59 -20.94
CA THR A 75 -16.37 -10.71 -21.46
C THR A 75 -16.06 -12.14 -21.94
N VAL A 76 -14.87 -12.32 -22.50
CA VAL A 76 -14.33 -13.62 -22.91
C VAL A 76 -13.57 -14.30 -21.80
N THR A 77 -13.45 -15.62 -21.86
CA THR A 77 -12.61 -16.42 -20.95
C THR A 77 -11.24 -16.68 -21.57
N TRP A 78 -10.48 -15.61 -21.79
CA TRP A 78 -9.18 -15.63 -22.43
C TRP A 78 -8.25 -14.59 -21.82
N SER A 79 -6.94 -14.91 -21.71
CA SER A 79 -5.89 -14.01 -21.23
C SER A 79 -5.94 -13.73 -19.72
N GLY A 80 -5.26 -12.68 -19.24
CA GLY A 80 -4.95 -12.45 -17.83
C GLY A 80 -6.15 -12.27 -16.89
N GLN A 81 -7.31 -11.86 -17.38
CA GLN A 81 -8.51 -11.77 -16.53
C GLN A 81 -8.98 -13.11 -15.98
N LEU A 82 -8.53 -14.25 -16.53
CA LEU A 82 -8.89 -15.57 -16.03
C LEU A 82 -8.54 -15.78 -14.55
N ASP A 83 -7.51 -15.12 -14.08
CA ASP A 83 -7.00 -15.24 -12.72
C ASP A 83 -8.06 -14.89 -11.68
N PHE A 84 -8.89 -13.89 -11.94
CA PHE A 84 -9.89 -13.42 -10.97
C PHE A 84 -11.35 -13.68 -11.37
N ILE A 85 -11.68 -13.83 -12.66
CA ILE A 85 -13.08 -14.06 -13.07
C ILE A 85 -13.56 -15.49 -12.81
N THR A 86 -12.68 -16.39 -12.40
CA THR A 86 -13.02 -17.81 -12.14
C THR A 86 -13.04 -18.10 -10.65
N LYS A 87 -14.02 -18.87 -10.22
CA LYS A 87 -14.10 -19.41 -8.85
C LYS A 87 -14.18 -20.93 -8.90
N PRO A 88 -13.41 -21.67 -8.10
CA PRO A 88 -13.58 -23.11 -7.98
C PRO A 88 -14.99 -23.49 -7.52
N ASN A 89 -15.61 -24.45 -8.17
CA ASN A 89 -16.85 -25.05 -7.68
C ASN A 89 -16.58 -26.10 -6.58
N LYS A 90 -17.62 -26.71 -6.02
CA LYS A 90 -17.50 -27.75 -4.97
C LYS A 90 -16.64 -28.97 -5.39
N LYS A 91 -16.39 -29.16 -6.69
CA LYS A 91 -15.54 -30.22 -7.25
C LYS A 91 -14.13 -29.73 -7.61
N GLY A 92 -13.76 -28.52 -7.22
CA GLY A 92 -12.45 -27.91 -7.51
C GLY A 92 -12.29 -27.39 -8.95
N LYS A 93 -13.31 -27.49 -9.80
CA LYS A 93 -13.24 -26.99 -11.18
C LYS A 93 -13.44 -25.48 -11.20
N ALA A 94 -12.51 -24.75 -11.84
CA ALA A 94 -12.65 -23.30 -12.08
C ALA A 94 -13.86 -23.02 -12.97
N VAL A 95 -14.77 -22.19 -12.51
CA VAL A 95 -15.99 -21.78 -13.20
C VAL A 95 -16.03 -20.27 -13.31
N PRO A 96 -16.11 -19.71 -14.53
CA PRO A 96 -16.27 -18.27 -14.72
C PRO A 96 -17.57 -17.76 -14.10
N ARG A 97 -17.50 -16.61 -13.40
CA ARG A 97 -18.65 -15.94 -12.77
C ARG A 97 -19.01 -14.67 -13.52
N ILE A 98 -19.17 -14.82 -14.82
CA ILE A 98 -19.40 -13.73 -15.80
C ILE A 98 -20.45 -14.14 -16.82
N ALA A 99 -20.96 -13.18 -17.56
CA ALA A 99 -21.71 -13.43 -18.80
C ALA A 99 -20.69 -13.72 -19.93
N LYS A 100 -20.44 -15.02 -20.14
CA LYS A 100 -19.40 -15.50 -21.06
C LYS A 100 -19.78 -15.31 -22.51
N VAL A 101 -18.91 -14.67 -23.29
CA VAL A 101 -18.99 -14.55 -24.75
C VAL A 101 -18.06 -15.56 -25.41
N ASP A 102 -18.56 -16.29 -26.43
CA ASP A 102 -17.75 -17.22 -27.19
C ASP A 102 -16.85 -16.49 -28.18
N TYR A 103 -15.68 -17.08 -28.43
CA TYR A 103 -14.63 -16.50 -29.28
C TYR A 103 -13.88 -17.58 -30.04
N ASP A 104 -13.15 -17.17 -31.06
CA ASP A 104 -12.18 -17.97 -31.81
C ASP A 104 -10.78 -17.42 -31.58
N ILE A 105 -9.79 -18.30 -31.40
CA ILE A 105 -8.39 -17.89 -31.35
C ILE A 105 -7.85 -17.89 -32.77
N LYS A 106 -7.34 -16.74 -33.21
CA LYS A 106 -6.79 -16.52 -34.54
C LYS A 106 -5.50 -15.70 -34.46
N PRO A 107 -4.63 -15.77 -35.49
CA PRO A 107 -3.47 -14.90 -35.58
C PRO A 107 -3.88 -13.41 -35.51
N VAL A 108 -2.99 -12.61 -34.95
CA VAL A 108 -3.15 -11.14 -34.92
C VAL A 108 -3.33 -10.57 -36.33
N GLN A 109 -4.14 -9.55 -36.45
CA GLN A 109 -4.34 -8.84 -37.72
C GLN A 109 -3.03 -8.16 -38.14
N LYS A 110 -2.70 -8.22 -39.45
CA LYS A 110 -1.43 -7.68 -39.96
C LYS A 110 -1.23 -6.20 -39.61
N GLU A 111 -2.32 -5.44 -39.59
CA GLU A 111 -2.35 -4.01 -39.28
C GLU A 111 -2.07 -3.72 -37.80
N ALA A 112 -2.18 -4.71 -36.96
CA ALA A 112 -1.93 -4.60 -35.52
C ALA A 112 -0.54 -5.15 -35.10
N VAL A 113 0.20 -5.71 -36.04
CA VAL A 113 1.58 -6.17 -35.78
C VAL A 113 2.45 -4.96 -35.46
N TRP A 114 3.13 -5.04 -34.32
CA TRP A 114 4.05 -4.02 -33.88
C TRP A 114 5.37 -4.68 -33.51
N PRO A 115 6.42 -4.57 -34.37
CA PRO A 115 7.69 -5.25 -34.16
C PRO A 115 8.26 -5.01 -32.75
N GLY A 116 8.65 -6.08 -32.09
CA GLY A 116 9.15 -6.03 -30.71
C GLY A 116 8.08 -5.97 -29.61
N VAL A 117 6.80 -5.75 -29.96
CA VAL A 117 5.70 -5.65 -28.99
C VAL A 117 4.60 -6.68 -29.32
N ILE A 118 4.05 -6.64 -30.53
CA ILE A 118 3.03 -7.60 -31.00
C ILE A 118 3.61 -8.35 -32.20
N GLN A 119 3.97 -9.61 -31.97
CA GLN A 119 4.60 -10.45 -32.98
C GLN A 119 3.57 -10.94 -34.02
N GLU A 120 4.01 -11.24 -35.24
CA GLU A 120 3.14 -11.69 -36.33
C GLU A 120 2.49 -13.05 -36.01
N ASP A 121 3.14 -13.90 -35.23
CA ASP A 121 2.68 -15.21 -34.79
C ASP A 121 1.83 -15.18 -33.50
N SER A 122 1.59 -13.99 -32.94
CA SER A 122 0.75 -13.83 -31.75
C SER A 122 -0.70 -14.22 -32.06
N MET A 123 -1.34 -14.81 -31.05
CA MET A 123 -2.73 -15.30 -31.17
C MET A 123 -3.67 -14.46 -30.31
N TRP A 124 -4.78 -14.05 -30.89
CA TRP A 124 -5.79 -13.20 -30.25
C TRP A 124 -7.17 -13.86 -30.22
N ALA A 125 -8.00 -13.51 -29.22
CA ALA A 125 -9.40 -13.90 -29.16
C ALA A 125 -10.25 -12.96 -30.03
N PHE A 126 -11.01 -13.56 -30.95
CA PHE A 126 -11.99 -12.84 -31.79
C PHE A 126 -13.39 -13.28 -31.38
N VAL A 127 -14.16 -12.32 -30.86
CA VAL A 127 -15.51 -12.56 -30.35
C VAL A 127 -16.45 -12.96 -31.47
N ARG A 128 -17.30 -13.97 -31.20
CA ARG A 128 -18.38 -14.36 -32.10
C ARG A 128 -19.56 -13.40 -31.90
N GLU A 129 -19.89 -12.62 -32.93
CA GLU A 129 -20.94 -11.61 -32.89
C GLU A 129 -22.29 -12.17 -32.42
N ALA A 130 -22.71 -13.32 -32.98
CA ALA A 130 -23.97 -13.97 -32.57
C ALA A 130 -23.99 -14.33 -31.07
N SER A 131 -22.85 -14.77 -30.52
CA SER A 131 -22.74 -15.06 -29.09
C SER A 131 -22.82 -13.78 -28.25
N PHE A 132 -22.14 -12.71 -28.66
CA PHE A 132 -22.21 -11.41 -27.98
C PHE A 132 -23.64 -10.86 -27.94
N LYS A 133 -24.33 -10.82 -29.07
CA LYS A 133 -25.74 -10.36 -29.17
C LYS A 133 -26.65 -11.19 -28.24
N ARG A 134 -26.52 -12.50 -28.24
CA ARG A 134 -27.28 -13.39 -27.39
C ARG A 134 -27.00 -13.11 -25.90
N VAL A 135 -25.73 -13.05 -25.51
CA VAL A 135 -25.31 -12.83 -24.11
C VAL A 135 -25.77 -11.46 -23.61
N LEU A 136 -25.67 -10.43 -24.44
CA LEU A 136 -26.16 -9.08 -24.11
C LEU A 136 -27.66 -9.11 -23.81
N GLY A 137 -28.46 -9.75 -24.66
CA GLY A 137 -29.90 -9.96 -24.42
C GLY A 137 -30.19 -10.72 -23.14
N GLU A 138 -29.46 -11.81 -22.91
CA GLU A 138 -29.63 -12.63 -21.67
C GLU A 138 -29.32 -11.86 -20.39
N VAL A 139 -28.30 -10.98 -20.39
CA VAL A 139 -27.97 -10.15 -19.21
C VAL A 139 -29.09 -9.17 -18.90
N LEU A 140 -29.71 -8.58 -19.92
CA LEU A 140 -30.83 -7.67 -19.74
C LEU A 140 -32.12 -8.37 -19.29
N GLU A 141 -32.38 -9.57 -19.81
CA GLU A 141 -33.57 -10.37 -19.47
C GLU A 141 -33.46 -11.04 -18.09
N LYS A 142 -32.25 -11.51 -17.75
CA LYS A 142 -31.96 -12.28 -16.54
C LYS A 142 -31.13 -11.50 -15.52
N GLU A 143 -31.41 -10.22 -15.35
CA GLU A 143 -30.64 -9.30 -14.50
C GLU A 143 -30.35 -9.87 -13.10
N THR A 144 -31.35 -10.43 -12.44
CA THR A 144 -31.20 -11.02 -11.10
C THR A 144 -30.20 -12.16 -11.04
N HIS A 145 -30.11 -12.98 -12.10
CA HIS A 145 -29.14 -14.06 -12.18
C HIS A 145 -27.71 -13.50 -12.25
N TYR A 146 -27.46 -12.58 -13.16
CA TYR A 146 -26.11 -12.03 -13.37
C TYR A 146 -25.66 -11.12 -12.21
N THR A 147 -26.60 -10.44 -11.52
CA THR A 147 -26.29 -9.74 -10.28
C THR A 147 -25.81 -10.69 -9.18
N LYS A 148 -26.43 -11.88 -9.05
CA LYS A 148 -25.98 -12.91 -8.09
C LYS A 148 -24.60 -13.49 -8.44
N GLU A 149 -24.33 -13.72 -9.72
CA GLU A 149 -23.01 -14.17 -10.17
C GLU A 149 -21.95 -13.09 -9.90
N ALA A 150 -22.27 -11.81 -10.16
CA ALA A 150 -21.38 -10.69 -9.87
C ALA A 150 -21.09 -10.54 -8.36
N GLU A 151 -22.10 -10.71 -7.50
CA GLU A 151 -21.92 -10.69 -6.04
C GLU A 151 -21.06 -11.88 -5.58
N THR A 152 -21.24 -13.06 -6.20
CA THR A 152 -20.40 -14.23 -5.93
C THR A 152 -18.95 -13.98 -6.32
N LEU A 153 -18.71 -13.30 -7.44
CA LEU A 153 -17.38 -12.92 -7.90
C LEU A 153 -16.76 -11.86 -6.99
N LYS A 154 -17.50 -10.82 -6.64
CA LYS A 154 -17.08 -9.79 -5.69
C LYS A 154 -16.58 -10.40 -4.37
N ASN A 155 -17.37 -11.28 -3.77
CA ASN A 155 -16.98 -11.94 -2.52
C ASN A 155 -15.72 -12.78 -2.70
N HIS A 156 -15.58 -13.48 -3.82
CA HIS A 156 -14.36 -14.21 -4.14
C HIS A 156 -13.12 -13.30 -4.24
N ILE A 157 -13.27 -12.13 -4.87
CA ILE A 157 -12.19 -11.14 -4.99
C ILE A 157 -11.84 -10.58 -3.61
N LEU A 158 -12.82 -10.17 -2.83
CA LEU A 158 -12.60 -9.62 -1.48
C LEU A 158 -11.93 -10.63 -0.53
N GLU A 159 -12.20 -11.92 -0.71
CA GLU A 159 -11.59 -12.99 0.10
C GLU A 159 -10.19 -13.38 -0.36
N ASN A 160 -9.87 -13.31 -1.67
CA ASN A 160 -8.67 -13.95 -2.21
C ASN A 160 -7.67 -12.99 -2.86
N PHE A 161 -8.09 -11.78 -3.23
CA PHE A 161 -7.24 -10.78 -3.88
C PHE A 161 -6.96 -9.58 -2.96
N THR A 162 -6.76 -9.86 -1.67
CA THR A 162 -6.33 -8.86 -0.72
C THR A 162 -4.82 -8.61 -0.87
N GLU A 163 -4.39 -7.39 -0.56
CA GLU A 163 -2.97 -7.00 -0.57
C GLU A 163 -2.10 -8.00 0.20
N GLY A 164 -2.52 -8.37 1.42
CA GLY A 164 -1.78 -9.30 2.26
C GLY A 164 -1.63 -10.71 1.65
N LYS A 165 -2.68 -11.22 0.96
CA LYS A 165 -2.57 -12.52 0.28
C LYS A 165 -1.68 -12.44 -0.96
N GLN A 166 -1.86 -11.42 -1.80
CA GLN A 166 -1.11 -11.30 -3.04
C GLN A 166 0.39 -11.07 -2.77
N TYR A 167 0.72 -10.21 -1.81
CA TYR A 167 2.12 -10.05 -1.41
C TYR A 167 2.67 -11.29 -0.70
N GLY A 168 1.87 -11.97 0.12
CA GLY A 168 2.28 -13.23 0.75
C GLY A 168 2.64 -14.31 -0.28
N GLU A 169 1.80 -14.51 -1.29
CA GLU A 169 2.04 -15.43 -2.40
C GLU A 169 3.27 -15.03 -3.22
N PHE A 170 3.44 -13.74 -3.51
CA PHE A 170 4.63 -13.24 -4.20
C PHE A 170 5.91 -13.51 -3.40
N VAL A 171 5.91 -13.22 -2.10
CA VAL A 171 7.05 -13.49 -1.21
C VAL A 171 7.35 -14.99 -1.16
N GLN A 172 6.33 -15.84 -1.07
CA GLN A 172 6.49 -17.29 -1.09
C GLN A 172 7.11 -17.79 -2.40
N LEU A 173 6.66 -17.26 -3.55
CA LEU A 173 7.22 -17.60 -4.85
C LEU A 173 8.70 -17.18 -4.99
N VAL A 174 9.06 -16.01 -4.49
CA VAL A 174 10.42 -15.47 -4.62
C VAL A 174 11.40 -16.10 -3.62
N TYR A 175 10.97 -16.26 -2.38
CA TYR A 175 11.85 -16.69 -1.27
C TYR A 175 11.62 -18.14 -0.82
N GLY A 176 10.60 -18.83 -1.33
CA GLY A 176 10.27 -20.19 -0.95
C GLY A 176 9.83 -20.36 0.52
N LYS A 177 9.41 -19.27 1.16
CA LYS A 177 8.92 -19.25 2.54
C LYS A 177 7.48 -18.74 2.57
N GLU A 178 6.63 -19.38 3.36
CA GLU A 178 5.34 -18.79 3.69
C GLU A 178 5.55 -17.48 4.46
N ALA A 179 4.91 -16.41 4.02
CA ALA A 179 4.84 -15.19 4.81
C ALA A 179 4.06 -15.50 6.09
N LYS A 180 4.77 -15.70 7.19
CA LYS A 180 4.14 -15.96 8.50
C LYS A 180 3.37 -14.72 8.90
N ARG A 181 2.04 -14.80 8.92
CA ARG A 181 1.21 -13.74 9.49
C ARG A 181 1.50 -13.69 11.00
N ILE A 182 1.98 -12.54 11.46
CA ILE A 182 2.24 -12.29 12.87
C ILE A 182 1.05 -11.50 13.41
N ASP A 183 0.34 -12.07 14.37
CA ASP A 183 -0.73 -11.35 15.04
C ASP A 183 -0.14 -10.33 16.03
N VAL A 184 -0.82 -9.20 16.24
CA VAL A 184 -0.34 -8.14 17.15
C VAL A 184 -0.07 -8.69 18.55
N VAL A 185 -0.86 -9.66 19.00
CA VAL A 185 -0.67 -10.31 20.31
C VAL A 185 0.70 -10.99 20.45
N ASP A 186 1.26 -11.48 19.36
CA ASP A 186 2.55 -12.18 19.32
C ASP A 186 3.75 -11.22 19.20
N LEU A 187 3.51 -9.94 18.90
CA LEU A 187 4.59 -8.96 18.84
C LEU A 187 5.20 -8.76 20.23
N PRO A 188 6.53 -8.71 20.34
CA PRO A 188 7.19 -8.39 21.58
C PRO A 188 6.98 -6.93 21.96
N LYS A 189 7.31 -6.60 23.20
CA LYS A 189 7.30 -5.21 23.67
C LYS A 189 8.35 -4.39 22.94
N ILE A 190 7.98 -3.17 22.57
CA ILE A 190 8.82 -2.20 21.85
C ILE A 190 9.09 -1.02 22.77
N SER A 191 10.34 -0.62 22.90
CA SER A 191 10.72 0.61 23.60
C SER A 191 11.02 1.71 22.59
N LEU A 192 10.21 2.75 22.62
CA LEU A 192 10.43 3.96 21.86
C LEU A 192 11.32 4.89 22.70
N ILE A 193 12.34 5.49 22.10
CA ILE A 193 13.25 6.41 22.78
C ILE A 193 13.29 7.76 22.07
N THR A 194 13.14 8.84 22.83
CA THR A 194 13.18 10.20 22.31
C THR A 194 14.08 11.09 23.16
N SER A 195 14.95 11.84 22.48
CA SER A 195 15.71 12.94 23.05
C SER A 195 15.01 14.25 22.69
N VAL A 196 14.57 15.02 23.66
CA VAL A 196 13.93 16.32 23.47
C VAL A 196 14.94 17.42 23.75
N TYR A 197 15.21 18.24 22.71
CA TYR A 197 16.04 19.42 22.79
C TYR A 197 15.52 20.48 21.80
N GLU A 198 15.06 21.62 22.31
CA GLU A 198 14.54 22.75 21.51
C GLU A 198 13.56 22.32 20.40
N ALA A 199 12.55 21.50 20.76
CA ALA A 199 11.63 20.86 19.83
C ALA A 199 10.23 21.52 19.81
N THR A 200 10.12 22.77 20.21
CA THR A 200 8.84 23.51 20.38
C THR A 200 7.93 23.41 19.17
N GLU A 201 8.48 23.51 17.96
CA GLU A 201 7.70 23.48 16.71
C GLU A 201 7.17 22.08 16.36
N HIS A 202 7.72 21.01 16.96
CA HIS A 202 7.48 19.64 16.54
C HIS A 202 6.78 18.80 17.59
N ILE A 203 6.88 19.18 18.88
CA ILE A 203 6.54 18.29 20.00
C ILE A 203 5.07 17.85 20.02
N GLU A 204 4.12 18.73 19.73
CA GLU A 204 2.70 18.38 19.72
C GLU A 204 2.41 17.31 18.66
N GLN A 205 2.95 17.53 17.47
CA GLN A 205 2.74 16.60 16.36
C GLN A 205 3.46 15.28 16.56
N LEU A 206 4.66 15.30 17.14
CA LEU A 206 5.37 14.08 17.55
C LEU A 206 4.52 13.23 18.51
N MET A 207 3.92 13.89 19.52
CA MET A 207 3.07 13.20 20.49
C MET A 207 1.87 12.57 19.80
N GLU A 208 1.17 13.33 18.94
CA GLU A 208 0.00 12.82 18.20
C GLU A 208 0.33 11.66 17.28
N ASP A 209 1.38 11.76 16.46
CA ASP A 209 1.75 10.70 15.53
C ASP A 209 2.17 9.42 16.23
N THR A 210 2.84 9.56 17.37
CA THR A 210 3.35 8.38 18.11
C THR A 210 2.22 7.65 18.82
N ILE A 211 1.30 8.35 19.48
CA ILE A 211 0.15 7.68 20.13
C ILE A 211 -0.84 7.09 19.12
N ASN A 212 -0.88 7.60 17.90
CA ASN A 212 -1.73 7.09 16.82
C ASN A 212 -1.09 5.93 16.04
N GLN A 213 0.10 5.45 16.43
CA GLN A 213 0.62 4.21 15.86
C GLN A 213 -0.27 3.02 16.22
N THR A 214 -0.57 2.18 15.24
CA THR A 214 -1.57 1.10 15.35
C THR A 214 -1.35 0.10 16.49
N ILE A 215 -0.13 0.06 17.06
CA ILE A 215 0.25 -0.86 18.15
C ILE A 215 0.73 -0.13 19.42
N PHE A 216 0.56 1.20 19.50
CA PHE A 216 1.12 2.00 20.58
C PHE A 216 0.64 1.57 21.95
N ASP A 217 -0.66 1.46 22.15
CA ASP A 217 -1.26 1.16 23.45
C ASP A 217 -0.94 -0.26 23.94
N GLU A 218 -0.86 -1.20 23.03
CA GLU A 218 -0.74 -2.62 23.38
C GLU A 218 0.72 -3.08 23.50
N LYS A 219 1.64 -2.49 22.72
CA LYS A 219 2.97 -3.03 22.54
C LYS A 219 4.11 -2.06 22.86
N CYS A 220 3.84 -0.75 22.95
CA CYS A 220 4.89 0.22 23.13
C CYS A 220 5.01 0.70 24.57
N GLU A 221 6.22 0.92 25.04
CA GLU A 221 6.56 1.90 26.06
C GLU A 221 7.34 3.04 25.41
N TRP A 222 7.12 4.25 25.85
CA TRP A 222 7.80 5.41 25.28
C TRP A 222 8.59 6.16 26.34
N ILE A 223 9.92 6.19 26.21
CA ILE A 223 10.86 6.84 27.13
C ILE A 223 11.28 8.16 26.50
N ILE A 224 10.83 9.25 27.09
CA ILE A 224 11.12 10.60 26.65
C ILE A 224 12.06 11.26 27.63
N LEU A 225 13.25 11.62 27.18
CA LEU A 225 14.26 12.30 27.99
C LEU A 225 14.46 13.73 27.48
N ASN A 226 14.14 14.72 28.31
CA ASN A 226 14.24 16.12 27.99
C ASN A 226 15.53 16.71 28.56
N VAL A 227 16.31 17.38 27.72
CA VAL A 227 17.59 18.03 28.07
C VAL A 227 17.54 19.55 27.93
N ASN A 228 16.37 20.15 27.69
CA ASN A 228 16.22 21.59 27.69
C ASN A 228 16.70 22.21 29.02
N LYS A 229 17.20 23.41 28.95
CA LYS A 229 17.56 24.17 30.14
C LYS A 229 16.32 24.42 31.01
N THR A 230 16.51 24.51 32.31
CA THR A 230 15.43 24.86 33.25
C THR A 230 14.82 26.21 32.95
N GLY A 231 13.50 26.32 32.91
CA GLY A 231 12.71 27.51 32.61
C GLY A 231 11.31 27.12 32.15
N ASP A 232 10.61 28.02 31.54
CA ASP A 232 9.35 27.72 30.86
C ASP A 232 9.66 26.75 29.69
N ASP A 233 9.19 25.51 29.83
CA ASP A 233 9.48 24.43 28.93
C ASP A 233 8.15 23.93 28.36
N PHE A 234 7.78 24.50 27.24
CA PHE A 234 6.56 24.15 26.51
C PHE A 234 6.52 22.65 26.20
N GLU A 235 7.66 22.07 25.81
CA GLU A 235 7.75 20.63 25.50
C GLU A 235 7.42 19.78 26.71
N GLU A 236 7.87 20.18 27.92
CA GLU A 236 7.53 19.46 29.15
C GLU A 236 6.03 19.49 29.42
N GLU A 237 5.39 20.67 29.28
CA GLU A 237 3.95 20.80 29.48
C GLU A 237 3.17 19.89 28.55
N VAL A 238 3.52 19.90 27.25
CA VAL A 238 2.90 19.04 26.25
C VAL A 238 3.09 17.57 26.61
N ILE A 239 4.33 17.14 26.87
CA ILE A 239 4.63 15.73 27.17
C ILE A 239 3.88 15.25 28.42
N LEU A 240 3.86 16.05 29.49
CA LEU A 240 3.18 15.67 30.73
C LEU A 240 1.68 15.54 30.57
N LYS A 241 1.04 16.36 29.72
CA LYS A 241 -0.38 16.23 29.38
C LYS A 241 -0.68 14.85 28.77
N TYR A 242 0.18 14.37 27.87
CA TYR A 242 0.02 13.04 27.27
C TYR A 242 0.37 11.91 28.25
N ALA A 243 1.45 12.07 29.04
CA ALA A 243 1.86 11.09 30.03
C ALA A 243 0.81 10.85 31.13
N GLN A 244 -0.02 11.84 31.46
CA GLN A 244 -1.17 11.66 32.34
C GLN A 244 -2.25 10.73 31.74
N LYS A 245 -2.42 10.77 30.44
CA LYS A 245 -3.44 9.98 29.71
C LYS A 245 -2.93 8.60 29.31
N TYR A 246 -1.65 8.48 28.99
CA TYR A 246 -1.02 7.26 28.47
C TYR A 246 0.04 6.75 29.44
N PRO A 247 -0.27 5.74 30.27
CA PRO A 247 0.63 5.25 31.33
C PRO A 247 1.89 4.55 30.81
N ASN A 248 1.92 4.22 29.53
CA ASN A 248 3.08 3.67 28.84
C ASN A 248 4.11 4.74 28.40
N ILE A 249 3.82 6.04 28.61
CA ILE A 249 4.76 7.14 28.42
C ILE A 249 5.53 7.38 29.72
N ARG A 250 6.85 7.31 29.65
CA ARG A 250 7.79 7.53 30.77
C ARG A 250 8.64 8.76 30.48
N TYR A 251 8.30 9.87 31.12
CA TYR A 251 9.02 11.13 30.99
C TYR A 251 10.06 11.34 32.07
N LYS A 252 11.20 11.92 31.71
CA LYS A 252 12.21 12.38 32.66
C LYS A 252 13.02 13.56 32.11
N ARG A 253 13.13 14.62 32.90
CA ARG A 253 14.07 15.71 32.64
C ARG A 253 15.47 15.32 33.13
N LEU A 254 16.48 15.56 32.33
CA LEU A 254 17.88 15.39 32.70
C LEU A 254 18.45 16.72 33.23
N LYS A 255 19.33 16.65 34.21
CA LYS A 255 19.98 17.84 34.79
C LYS A 255 21.04 18.46 33.86
N THR A 256 21.62 17.67 33.00
CA THR A 256 22.67 18.06 32.05
C THR A 256 22.43 17.37 30.73
N ASP A 257 22.80 18.02 29.63
CA ASP A 257 22.76 17.44 28.29
C ASP A 257 24.04 16.63 28.03
N PRO A 258 23.96 15.29 27.89
CA PRO A 258 25.09 14.45 27.55
C PRO A 258 25.25 14.26 26.03
N GLY A 259 24.53 15.03 25.22
CA GLY A 259 24.41 14.85 23.76
C GLY A 259 23.42 13.73 23.39
N VAL A 260 22.97 13.71 22.13
CA VAL A 260 21.91 12.81 21.65
C VAL A 260 22.17 11.34 21.97
N TYR A 261 23.37 10.83 21.70
CA TYR A 261 23.73 9.43 21.97
C TYR A 261 23.85 9.14 23.47
N GLY A 262 24.28 10.12 24.27
CA GLY A 262 24.25 10.00 25.74
C GLY A 262 22.83 9.95 26.29
N VAL A 263 21.88 10.66 25.68
CA VAL A 263 20.45 10.59 26.01
C VAL A 263 19.89 9.23 25.62
N TRP A 264 20.13 8.80 24.36
CA TRP A 264 19.67 7.49 23.89
C TRP A 264 20.19 6.35 24.77
N ASN A 265 21.48 6.37 25.15
CA ASN A 265 22.06 5.39 26.05
C ASN A 265 21.36 5.32 27.42
N LYS A 266 20.93 6.47 27.95
CA LYS A 266 20.15 6.49 29.19
C LYS A 266 18.75 5.92 28.96
N ALA A 267 18.10 6.23 27.85
CA ALA A 267 16.80 5.69 27.52
C ALA A 267 16.87 4.17 27.26
N ILE A 268 17.87 3.68 26.56
CA ILE A 268 18.13 2.24 26.34
C ILE A 268 18.30 1.49 27.68
N LYS A 269 19.05 2.06 28.64
CA LYS A 269 19.17 1.48 29.96
C LYS A 269 17.87 1.45 30.77
N MET A 270 16.94 2.33 30.46
CA MET A 270 15.60 2.38 31.06
C MET A 270 14.59 1.49 30.32
N SER A 271 14.89 1.07 29.10
CA SER A 271 14.00 0.29 28.25
C SER A 271 13.84 -1.14 28.74
N THR A 272 12.66 -1.71 28.51
CA THR A 272 12.30 -3.09 28.85
C THR A 272 11.83 -3.90 27.64
N GLY A 273 11.63 -3.24 26.51
CA GLY A 273 11.21 -3.89 25.27
C GLY A 273 12.32 -4.74 24.66
N GLU A 274 11.93 -5.74 23.91
CA GLU A 274 12.84 -6.57 23.13
C GLU A 274 13.35 -5.83 21.89
N PHE A 275 12.49 -5.00 21.31
CA PHE A 275 12.84 -4.09 20.21
C PHE A 275 12.95 -2.66 20.72
N ILE A 276 13.84 -1.90 20.09
CA ILE A 276 14.03 -0.47 20.36
C ILE A 276 13.88 0.28 19.04
N SER A 277 13.27 1.46 19.09
CA SER A 277 13.25 2.41 17.99
C SER A 277 13.44 3.83 18.52
N ASN A 278 14.36 4.59 17.91
CA ASN A 278 14.44 6.02 18.20
C ASN A 278 13.31 6.76 17.47
N ILE A 279 12.78 7.78 18.10
CA ILE A 279 11.82 8.72 17.49
C ILE A 279 12.40 10.11 17.69
N ASN A 280 12.82 10.73 16.59
CA ASN A 280 13.32 12.08 16.57
C ASN A 280 12.14 13.07 16.61
N CYS A 281 12.34 14.25 17.17
CA CYS A 281 11.24 15.20 17.34
C CYS A 281 10.72 15.77 16.03
N ASP A 282 11.57 15.91 15.03
CA ASP A 282 11.31 16.51 13.72
C ASP A 282 10.91 15.48 12.64
N ASP A 283 10.97 14.19 12.97
CA ASP A 283 10.59 13.11 12.07
C ASP A 283 9.16 12.62 12.32
N ARG A 284 8.50 12.18 11.27
CA ARG A 284 7.14 11.63 11.30
C ARG A 284 7.09 10.20 10.79
N ARG A 285 6.06 9.47 11.20
CA ARG A 285 5.91 8.05 10.81
C ARG A 285 4.56 7.79 10.17
N ALA A 286 4.54 6.84 9.23
CA ALA A 286 3.28 6.23 8.80
C ALA A 286 2.56 5.59 10.00
N PRO A 287 1.22 5.59 10.03
CA PRO A 287 0.45 5.07 11.18
C PRO A 287 0.74 3.62 11.56
N ASP A 288 1.23 2.81 10.64
CA ASP A 288 1.54 1.37 10.82
C ASP A 288 3.05 1.05 10.79
N ALA A 289 3.91 2.08 10.81
CA ALA A 289 5.36 1.89 10.66
C ALA A 289 5.96 0.99 11.75
N LEU A 290 5.63 1.24 13.01
CA LEU A 290 6.15 0.43 14.13
C LEU A 290 5.70 -1.03 14.02
N ARG A 291 4.47 -1.26 13.61
CA ARG A 291 3.94 -2.61 13.41
C ARG A 291 4.71 -3.34 12.33
N LYS A 292 4.86 -2.74 11.15
CA LYS A 292 5.57 -3.33 10.00
C LYS A 292 7.04 -3.63 10.33
N GLN A 293 7.71 -2.73 11.03
CA GLN A 293 9.09 -2.95 11.46
C GLN A 293 9.22 -4.13 12.43
N ALA A 294 8.32 -4.22 13.42
CA ALA A 294 8.32 -5.31 14.38
C ALA A 294 7.99 -6.67 13.74
N GLU A 295 6.98 -6.71 12.85
CA GLU A 295 6.64 -7.90 12.08
C GLU A 295 7.82 -8.39 11.23
N THR A 296 8.56 -7.46 10.60
CA THR A 296 9.76 -7.78 9.80
C THR A 296 10.87 -8.39 10.66
N LEU A 297 11.17 -7.80 11.83
CA LEU A 297 12.18 -8.34 12.74
C LEU A 297 11.83 -9.73 13.31
N MET A 298 10.54 -10.01 13.47
CA MET A 298 10.07 -11.32 13.91
C MET A 298 10.08 -12.36 12.78
N ALA A 299 9.73 -11.95 11.57
CA ALA A 299 9.71 -12.85 10.42
C ALA A 299 11.12 -13.28 9.99
N HIS A 300 12.14 -12.47 10.32
CA HIS A 300 13.53 -12.65 9.90
C HIS A 300 14.45 -12.71 11.12
N GLU A 301 14.63 -13.91 11.67
CA GLU A 301 15.45 -14.11 12.88
C GLU A 301 16.92 -13.68 12.68
N GLU A 302 17.44 -13.81 11.47
CA GLU A 302 18.78 -13.41 11.06
C GLU A 302 18.96 -11.88 10.99
N VAL A 303 17.86 -11.11 10.91
CA VAL A 303 17.91 -9.64 10.85
C VAL A 303 17.89 -9.06 12.27
N SER A 304 18.77 -8.11 12.53
CA SER A 304 18.88 -7.46 13.83
C SER A 304 18.42 -6.00 13.84
N LEU A 305 18.32 -5.38 12.65
CA LEU A 305 17.87 -4.01 12.47
C LEU A 305 17.09 -3.89 11.17
N VAL A 306 16.01 -3.11 11.18
CA VAL A 306 15.21 -2.73 10.01
C VAL A 306 15.13 -1.21 9.90
N TYR A 307 15.06 -0.72 8.67
CA TYR A 307 14.85 0.69 8.35
C TYR A 307 13.88 0.84 7.18
N ASN A 308 13.39 2.03 6.95
CA ASN A 308 12.35 2.32 5.96
C ASN A 308 12.84 3.37 4.96
N ASP A 309 12.22 3.39 3.79
CA ASP A 309 12.24 4.56 2.92
C ASP A 309 11.54 5.74 3.59
N SER A 310 11.87 6.95 3.17
CA SER A 310 11.32 8.18 3.74
C SER A 310 10.83 9.13 2.65
N TYR A 311 9.78 9.87 2.96
CA TYR A 311 9.38 11.04 2.18
C TYR A 311 10.08 12.29 2.74
N ILE A 312 10.45 13.22 1.87
CA ILE A 312 11.02 14.49 2.27
C ILE A 312 9.89 15.53 2.30
N ALA A 313 9.43 15.87 3.50
CA ALA A 313 8.48 16.96 3.68
C ALA A 313 9.18 18.32 3.49
N LYS A 314 8.53 19.24 2.75
CA LYS A 314 9.06 20.58 2.52
C LYS A 314 8.68 21.56 3.65
N GLU A 315 7.56 21.27 4.30
CA GLU A 315 7.02 22.11 5.37
C GLU A 315 7.03 21.34 6.69
N PRO A 316 7.32 22.01 7.82
CA PRO A 316 7.24 21.40 9.14
C PRO A 316 5.83 20.80 9.39
N ASN A 317 5.79 19.73 10.14
CA ASN A 317 4.53 19.08 10.55
C ASN A 317 3.60 18.64 9.42
N THR A 318 4.13 18.43 8.20
CA THR A 318 3.39 17.80 7.10
C THR A 318 2.83 16.46 7.54
N THR A 319 1.53 16.24 7.38
CA THR A 319 0.90 14.97 7.74
C THR A 319 1.35 13.84 6.81
N TRP A 320 1.22 12.58 7.27
CA TRP A 320 1.54 11.43 6.43
C TRP A 320 0.78 11.44 5.09
N ASP A 321 -0.53 11.70 5.12
CA ASP A 321 -1.36 11.71 3.90
C ASP A 321 -0.93 12.80 2.90
N MET A 322 -0.44 13.94 3.40
CA MET A 322 0.12 15.00 2.54
C MET A 322 1.51 14.63 2.01
N ALA A 323 2.34 14.02 2.83
CA ALA A 323 3.69 13.59 2.45
C ALA A 323 3.68 12.42 1.46
N ALA A 324 2.75 11.49 1.61
CA ALA A 324 2.61 10.30 0.75
C ALA A 324 1.98 10.60 -0.62
N SER A 325 2.01 11.86 -1.07
CA SER A 325 1.50 12.23 -2.39
C SER A 325 2.51 11.86 -3.50
N PRO A 326 2.03 11.59 -4.74
CA PRO A 326 2.90 11.25 -5.87
C PRO A 326 3.96 12.30 -6.21
N ASP A 327 3.72 13.57 -5.84
CA ASP A 327 4.61 14.70 -6.13
C ASP A 327 5.69 14.91 -5.05
N THR A 328 5.66 14.13 -3.97
CA THR A 328 6.63 14.27 -2.88
C THR A 328 7.90 13.48 -3.19
N THR A 329 9.04 14.10 -2.98
CA THR A 329 10.34 13.43 -3.15
C THR A 329 10.46 12.29 -2.15
N ARG A 330 10.69 11.07 -2.67
CA ARG A 330 10.92 9.88 -1.87
C ARG A 330 12.40 9.59 -1.80
N TYR A 331 12.89 9.36 -0.60
CA TYR A 331 14.21 8.83 -0.33
C TYR A 331 14.10 7.31 -0.30
N ASN A 332 14.58 6.64 -1.36
CA ASN A 332 14.64 5.20 -1.42
C ASN A 332 16.04 4.77 -0.99
N PHE A 333 16.13 4.02 0.08
CA PHE A 333 17.40 3.50 0.56
C PHE A 333 17.74 2.21 -0.16
N ASP A 334 19.02 2.02 -0.44
CA ASP A 334 19.52 0.77 -0.99
C ASP A 334 19.29 -0.39 -0.02
N ALA A 335 19.14 -1.60 -0.55
CA ALA A 335 19.21 -2.80 0.26
C ALA A 335 20.55 -2.83 1.01
N PHE A 336 20.52 -3.32 2.25
CA PHE A 336 21.71 -3.39 3.09
C PHE A 336 22.83 -4.18 2.39
N SER A 337 23.98 -3.56 2.33
CA SER A 337 25.26 -4.20 2.07
C SER A 337 26.35 -3.47 2.84
N VAL A 338 27.44 -4.15 3.15
CA VAL A 338 28.61 -3.52 3.82
C VAL A 338 29.13 -2.36 2.98
N GLU A 339 29.15 -2.51 1.67
CA GLU A 339 29.61 -1.47 0.74
C GLU A 339 28.68 -0.24 0.76
N SER A 340 27.37 -0.44 0.71
CA SER A 340 26.40 0.66 0.77
C SER A 340 26.46 1.36 2.14
N MET A 341 26.61 0.61 3.22
CA MET A 341 26.73 1.15 4.58
C MET A 341 28.00 1.99 4.75
N LEU A 342 29.10 1.63 4.10
CA LEU A 342 30.34 2.43 4.12
C LEU A 342 30.23 3.76 3.34
N ARG A 343 29.22 3.90 2.48
CA ARG A 343 28.99 5.12 1.68
C ARG A 343 27.96 6.07 2.31
N SER A 344 26.99 5.53 3.00
CA SER A 344 25.90 6.30 3.62
C SER A 344 25.31 5.57 4.82
N ASN A 345 24.76 6.33 5.77
CA ASN A 345 23.99 5.79 6.87
C ASN A 345 22.63 5.28 6.33
N LEU A 346 22.54 3.98 6.03
CA LEU A 346 21.31 3.37 5.50
C LEU A 346 20.15 3.38 6.50
N PRO A 347 20.35 3.11 7.81
CA PRO A 347 19.26 3.20 8.78
C PRO A 347 18.65 4.58 8.92
N HIS A 348 19.43 5.62 8.62
CA HIS A 348 19.03 7.03 8.59
C HIS A 348 18.06 7.37 9.73
N ASN A 349 16.80 7.69 9.41
CA ASN A 349 15.80 8.08 10.39
C ASN A 349 14.92 6.89 10.81
N ASN A 350 14.61 6.84 12.10
CA ASN A 350 13.58 5.97 12.65
C ASN A 350 13.75 4.45 12.39
N PRO A 351 14.94 3.85 12.51
CA PRO A 351 15.09 2.41 12.47
C PRO A 351 14.45 1.74 13.70
N MET A 352 14.25 0.42 13.58
CA MET A 352 13.94 -0.44 14.72
C MET A 352 14.97 -1.57 14.78
N TRP A 353 15.43 -1.91 15.99
CA TRP A 353 16.44 -2.94 16.17
C TRP A 353 16.20 -3.80 17.42
N LYS A 354 16.81 -4.98 17.45
CA LYS A 354 16.81 -5.88 18.60
C LYS A 354 17.65 -5.28 19.74
N ARG A 355 17.10 -5.17 20.94
CA ARG A 355 17.82 -4.64 22.10
C ARG A 355 19.11 -5.43 22.43
N SER A 356 19.13 -6.72 22.11
CA SER A 356 20.29 -7.59 22.27
C SER A 356 21.55 -7.12 21.54
N LEU A 357 21.42 -6.23 20.54
CA LEU A 357 22.61 -5.60 19.92
C LEU A 357 23.43 -4.83 20.96
N HIS A 358 22.76 -4.15 21.90
CA HIS A 358 23.45 -3.40 22.96
C HIS A 358 24.07 -4.31 24.03
N ASP A 359 23.50 -5.48 24.25
CA ASP A 359 24.07 -6.47 25.14
C ASP A 359 25.35 -7.07 24.55
N ASN A 360 25.40 -7.24 23.24
CA ASN A 360 26.50 -7.89 22.51
C ASN A 360 27.61 -6.92 22.07
N HIS A 361 27.23 -5.68 21.70
CA HIS A 361 28.15 -4.72 21.05
C HIS A 361 28.32 -3.43 21.87
N GLY A 362 27.60 -3.27 22.96
CA GLY A 362 27.66 -2.07 23.79
C GLY A 362 26.70 -0.97 23.33
N LEU A 363 26.82 0.17 23.96
CA LEU A 363 25.99 1.35 23.73
C LEU A 363 26.66 2.29 22.72
N PHE A 364 25.93 3.29 22.21
CA PHE A 364 26.50 4.32 21.37
C PHE A 364 27.64 5.08 22.05
N ASP A 365 28.69 5.46 21.31
CA ASP A 365 29.76 6.27 21.87
C ASP A 365 29.33 7.74 21.96
N PRO A 366 29.15 8.31 23.18
CA PRO A 366 28.66 9.66 23.37
C PRO A 366 29.66 10.75 22.98
N LYS A 367 30.88 10.40 22.56
CA LYS A 367 31.85 11.35 22.01
C LYS A 367 31.43 11.88 20.65
N TYR A 368 30.68 11.11 19.88
CA TYR A 368 30.15 11.57 18.60
C TYR A 368 29.00 12.56 18.84
N LYS A 369 29.00 13.65 18.08
CA LYS A 369 27.91 14.66 18.09
C LYS A 369 26.88 14.39 17.02
N SER A 370 27.30 13.73 15.95
CA SER A 370 26.48 13.30 14.81
C SER A 370 27.08 12.02 14.26
N ALA A 371 26.28 11.24 13.52
CA ALA A 371 26.69 9.98 12.89
C ALA A 371 27.30 8.92 13.84
N GLY A 372 26.95 8.97 15.14
CA GLY A 372 27.37 7.96 16.12
C GLY A 372 26.49 6.70 16.08
N ASP A 373 25.47 6.71 15.29
CA ASP A 373 24.56 5.62 14.93
C ASP A 373 24.94 4.90 13.63
N TRP A 374 25.96 5.39 12.96
CA TRP A 374 26.48 4.84 11.69
C TRP A 374 27.42 3.66 11.86
#